data_b90cc86b0ac68c869fcd571e5bee6cfc
#
_entry.id   b90cc86b0ac68c869fcd571e5bee6cfc
#
_cell.length_a   1.000
_cell.length_b   1.000
_cell.length_c   1.000
_cell.angle_alpha   90.00
_cell.angle_beta   90.00
_cell.angle_gamma   90.00
#
_symmetry.space_group_name_H-M   'P 1'
#
loop_
_entity.id
_entity.type
_entity.pdbx_description
1 polymer ?
#
loop_
_entity_poly.entity_id
_entity_poly.type
_entity_poly.pdbx_seq_one_letter_code
_entity_poly.pdbx_strand_id
1 'polypeptide(L)'
;MKKNTLSYAAKELNLPQRLLVRFIEKFTGQKKIEKLYNTYNEKKGKPVFFWSEAIKIMGIKINIKSVINFNIPTKGPVIVIANHPFGIIDGLVLCSLVSKKRHDFKIITHEVLRFTEEVEKFILPIDFSKDKDSIKSNIETKRYALDHLIYNEGVIILFPAGSVAVAPKMNSEPIEGVWHNFLASLVLSSGADVLPIYFEGKNGWLFHLFASKFKSQTLKYSSYLHETKKKMGKEINIFCGDIEKNKELKKLKERKTIVDYLKMKTMQLRKS
;
A
#
# COMPACT_ATOMS: atom_id res chain seq x y z
N MET A 1 3.25 28.59 6.95
CA MET A 1 2.86 27.33 6.25
C MET A 1 4.04 26.81 5.46
N LYS A 2 4.68 25.71 5.88
CA LYS A 2 5.69 25.04 5.06
C LYS A 2 4.98 24.42 3.86
N LYS A 3 5.34 24.83 2.64
CA LYS A 3 4.93 24.11 1.41
C LYS A 3 5.54 22.71 1.48
N ASN A 4 4.74 21.72 1.84
CA ASN A 4 5.13 20.32 1.72
C ASN A 4 5.24 19.99 0.23
N THR A 5 6.44 20.00 -0.30
CA THR A 5 6.71 19.57 -1.68
C THR A 5 6.81 18.05 -1.67
N LEU A 6 5.91 17.39 -2.39
CA LEU A 6 5.94 15.95 -2.69
C LEU A 6 7.11 15.66 -3.65
N SER A 7 8.34 15.72 -3.17
CA SER A 7 9.53 15.47 -4.00
C SER A 7 10.37 14.33 -3.42
N TYR A 8 10.70 13.37 -4.25
CA TYR A 8 11.66 12.30 -3.96
C TYR A 8 13.12 12.73 -4.25
N ALA A 9 13.35 14.00 -4.62
CA ALA A 9 14.70 14.54 -4.80
C ALA A 9 15.39 14.76 -3.44
N ALA A 10 15.76 13.67 -2.77
CA ALA A 10 16.44 13.70 -1.49
C ALA A 10 17.75 14.52 -1.56
N LYS A 11 18.14 15.15 -0.45
CA LYS A 11 19.38 15.95 -0.37
C LYS A 11 20.65 15.10 -0.60
N GLU A 12 20.56 13.79 -0.42
CA GLU A 12 21.62 12.80 -0.56
C GLU A 12 21.97 12.42 -2.02
N LEU A 13 21.13 12.83 -2.98
CA LEU A 13 21.38 12.57 -4.38
C LEU A 13 22.39 13.56 -4.96
N ASN A 14 23.30 13.06 -5.83
CA ASN A 14 24.18 13.92 -6.60
C ASN A 14 23.41 14.80 -7.59
N LEU A 15 24.02 15.89 -8.06
CA LEU A 15 23.36 16.91 -8.88
C LEU A 15 22.66 16.33 -10.13
N PRO A 16 23.28 15.43 -10.94
CA PRO A 16 22.62 14.82 -12.09
C PRO A 16 21.40 13.98 -11.72
N GLN A 17 21.47 13.22 -10.63
CA GLN A 17 20.35 12.41 -10.15
C GLN A 17 19.20 13.29 -9.66
N ARG A 18 19.49 14.39 -8.94
CA ARG A 18 18.47 15.37 -8.51
C ARG A 18 17.80 16.04 -9.70
N LEU A 19 18.55 16.41 -10.72
CA LEU A 19 18.00 16.98 -11.95
C LEU A 19 17.12 15.97 -12.69
N LEU A 20 17.55 14.73 -12.79
CA LEU A 20 16.78 13.66 -13.40
C LEU A 20 15.48 13.39 -12.63
N VAL A 21 15.54 13.31 -11.30
CA VAL A 21 14.35 13.14 -10.45
C VAL A 21 13.40 14.31 -10.64
N ARG A 22 13.86 15.57 -10.58
CA ARG A 22 13.02 16.75 -10.81
C ARG A 22 12.43 16.79 -12.22
N PHE A 23 13.20 16.33 -13.21
CA PHE A 23 12.70 16.20 -14.58
C PHE A 23 11.57 15.17 -14.65
N ILE A 24 11.78 13.99 -14.08
CA ILE A 24 10.77 12.94 -13.99
C ILE A 24 9.54 13.46 -13.24
N GLU A 25 9.69 14.08 -12.08
CA GLU A 25 8.61 14.66 -11.28
C GLU A 25 7.80 15.70 -12.06
N LYS A 26 8.46 16.59 -12.83
CA LYS A 26 7.81 17.58 -13.67
C LYS A 26 6.91 16.95 -14.75
N PHE A 27 7.35 15.83 -15.33
CA PHE A 27 6.59 15.10 -16.35
C PHE A 27 5.61 14.08 -15.76
N THR A 28 5.82 13.63 -14.51
CA THR A 28 5.01 12.57 -13.88
C THR A 28 3.71 13.05 -13.26
N GLY A 29 3.46 14.36 -13.23
CA GLY A 29 2.20 14.90 -12.71
C GLY A 29 2.19 15.23 -11.23
N GLN A 30 3.36 15.33 -10.58
CA GLN A 30 3.49 15.76 -9.19
C GLN A 30 2.68 17.05 -8.92
N LYS A 31 2.80 18.07 -9.78
CA LYS A 31 2.02 19.31 -9.65
C LYS A 31 0.51 19.08 -9.67
N LYS A 32 0.03 18.08 -10.40
CA LYS A 32 -1.39 17.72 -10.43
C LYS A 32 -1.80 17.10 -9.11
N ILE A 33 -0.98 16.22 -8.55
CA ILE A 33 -1.20 15.58 -7.25
C ILE A 33 -1.14 16.62 -6.12
N GLU A 34 -0.16 17.53 -6.13
CA GLU A 34 -0.09 18.65 -5.17
C GLU A 34 -1.32 19.58 -5.26
N LYS A 35 -1.77 19.90 -6.49
CA LYS A 35 -2.98 20.69 -6.68
C LYS A 35 -4.22 19.98 -6.11
N LEU A 36 -4.33 18.68 -6.33
CA LEU A 36 -5.43 17.87 -5.79
C LEU A 36 -5.40 17.86 -4.26
N TYR A 37 -4.22 17.72 -3.65
CA TYR A 37 -4.04 17.79 -2.21
C TYR A 37 -4.41 19.17 -1.65
N ASN A 38 -3.98 20.25 -2.28
CA ASN A 38 -4.33 21.62 -1.87
C ASN A 38 -5.84 21.85 -1.94
N THR A 39 -6.51 21.34 -3.00
CA THR A 39 -7.97 21.41 -3.11
C THR A 39 -8.69 20.65 -1.99
N TYR A 40 -8.14 19.52 -1.53
CA TYR A 40 -8.65 18.79 -0.37
C TYR A 40 -8.49 19.61 0.91
N ASN A 41 -7.30 20.18 1.15
CA ASN A 41 -7.00 20.98 2.34
C ASN A 41 -7.89 22.22 2.49
N GLU A 42 -8.23 22.86 1.36
CA GLU A 42 -9.16 23.99 1.36
C GLU A 42 -10.56 23.61 1.86
N LYS A 43 -10.97 22.35 1.69
CA LYS A 43 -12.29 21.84 2.12
C LYS A 43 -12.36 21.43 3.59
N LYS A 44 -11.24 21.42 4.34
CA LYS A 44 -11.16 21.06 5.77
C LYS A 44 -11.96 19.80 6.16
N GLY A 45 -11.83 18.73 5.37
CA GLY A 45 -12.52 17.46 5.62
C GLY A 45 -12.00 16.73 6.87
N LYS A 46 -12.81 15.80 7.44
CA LYS A 46 -12.31 14.91 8.49
C LYS A 46 -11.22 14.00 7.92
N PRO A 47 -10.08 13.83 8.61
CA PRO A 47 -8.94 13.06 8.10
C PRO A 47 -9.26 11.64 7.64
N VAL A 48 -10.24 10.98 8.24
CA VAL A 48 -10.66 9.63 7.84
C VAL A 48 -11.26 9.59 6.43
N PHE A 49 -11.83 10.69 5.95
CA PHE A 49 -12.40 10.79 4.61
C PHE A 49 -11.39 11.19 3.53
N PHE A 50 -10.16 11.52 3.92
CA PHE A 50 -9.08 11.85 2.99
C PHE A 50 -8.96 10.83 1.84
N TRP A 51 -8.99 9.54 2.18
CA TRP A 51 -8.82 8.45 1.23
C TRP A 51 -9.92 8.39 0.17
N SER A 52 -11.17 8.53 0.60
CA SER A 52 -12.32 8.54 -0.31
C SER A 52 -12.35 9.78 -1.18
N GLU A 53 -12.01 10.94 -0.63
CA GLU A 53 -11.91 12.18 -1.41
C GLU A 53 -10.72 12.14 -2.38
N ALA A 54 -9.58 11.57 -2.01
CA ALA A 54 -8.45 11.38 -2.91
C ALA A 54 -8.85 10.52 -4.13
N ILE A 55 -9.51 9.39 -3.92
CA ILE A 55 -10.02 8.52 -4.98
C ILE A 55 -11.00 9.29 -5.90
N LYS A 56 -11.94 10.05 -5.30
CA LYS A 56 -12.91 10.86 -6.04
C LYS A 56 -12.26 11.96 -6.86
N ILE A 57 -11.33 12.72 -6.27
CA ILE A 57 -10.62 13.82 -6.93
C ILE A 57 -9.73 13.29 -8.06
N MET A 58 -9.15 12.10 -7.88
CA MET A 58 -8.38 11.41 -8.92
C MET A 58 -9.25 10.81 -10.02
N GLY A 59 -10.58 10.80 -9.85
CA GLY A 59 -11.53 10.22 -10.80
C GLY A 59 -11.40 8.70 -10.94
N ILE A 60 -10.83 8.03 -9.93
CA ILE A 60 -10.65 6.57 -9.94
C ILE A 60 -11.99 5.90 -9.63
N LYS A 61 -12.39 4.96 -10.47
CA LYS A 61 -13.54 4.10 -10.25
C LYS A 61 -13.06 2.76 -9.69
N ILE A 62 -13.51 2.39 -8.50
CA ILE A 62 -13.22 1.09 -7.90
C ILE A 62 -14.30 0.12 -8.35
N ASN A 63 -13.91 -0.93 -9.06
CA ASN A 63 -14.80 -1.97 -9.56
C ASN A 63 -14.51 -3.29 -8.83
N ILE A 64 -15.47 -3.75 -8.03
CA ILE A 64 -15.39 -5.04 -7.32
C ILE A 64 -15.95 -6.11 -8.25
N LYS A 65 -15.09 -6.93 -8.83
CA LYS A 65 -15.45 -7.97 -9.80
C LYS A 65 -15.81 -9.31 -9.17
N SER A 66 -15.43 -9.53 -7.92
CA SER A 66 -15.76 -10.78 -7.22
C SER A 66 -17.25 -10.89 -6.94
N VAL A 67 -17.75 -12.11 -6.85
CA VAL A 67 -19.12 -12.42 -6.38
C VAL A 67 -19.33 -11.90 -4.95
N ILE A 68 -18.26 -11.92 -4.16
CA ILE A 68 -18.26 -11.41 -2.77
C ILE A 68 -17.92 -9.93 -2.80
N ASN A 69 -18.83 -9.11 -2.27
CA ASN A 69 -18.58 -7.70 -2.07
C ASN A 69 -17.56 -7.47 -0.95
N PHE A 70 -16.90 -6.30 -0.98
CA PHE A 70 -16.01 -5.90 0.12
C PHE A 70 -16.78 -5.84 1.43
N ASN A 71 -16.52 -6.81 2.29
CA ASN A 71 -17.15 -6.94 3.58
C ASN A 71 -16.11 -7.15 4.68
N ILE A 72 -15.81 -6.08 5.42
CA ILE A 72 -14.92 -6.13 6.58
C ILE A 72 -15.74 -6.18 7.86
N PRO A 73 -15.37 -7.01 8.86
CA PRO A 73 -16.03 -7.03 10.15
C PRO A 73 -16.05 -5.64 10.79
N THR A 74 -17.21 -5.27 11.34
CA THR A 74 -17.39 -3.97 12.00
C THR A 74 -16.69 -3.87 13.35
N LYS A 75 -16.33 -5.00 13.96
CA LYS A 75 -15.62 -5.11 15.23
C LYS A 75 -14.57 -6.23 15.18
N GLY A 76 -13.66 -6.19 16.13
CA GLY A 76 -12.59 -7.16 16.28
C GLY A 76 -11.39 -6.88 15.37
N PRO A 77 -10.24 -7.49 15.66
CA PRO A 77 -9.00 -7.27 14.94
C PRO A 77 -9.04 -7.93 13.54
N VAL A 78 -8.66 -7.16 12.51
CA VAL A 78 -8.62 -7.64 11.12
C VAL A 78 -7.33 -7.20 10.44
N ILE A 79 -6.73 -8.10 9.68
CA ILE A 79 -5.62 -7.79 8.78
C ILE A 79 -6.15 -7.86 7.34
N VAL A 80 -6.15 -6.72 6.63
CA VAL A 80 -6.46 -6.67 5.20
C VAL A 80 -5.15 -6.83 4.43
N ILE A 81 -5.06 -7.86 3.61
CA ILE A 81 -3.87 -8.14 2.79
C ILE A 81 -4.17 -8.04 1.30
N ALA A 82 -3.18 -7.64 0.52
CA ALA A 82 -3.32 -7.62 -0.93
C ALA A 82 -1.99 -7.85 -1.66
N ASN A 83 -2.06 -8.26 -2.94
CA ASN A 83 -0.97 -8.09 -3.89
C ASN A 83 -0.75 -6.59 -4.18
N HIS A 84 0.39 -6.24 -4.79
CA HIS A 84 0.80 -4.84 -4.89
C HIS A 84 1.22 -4.46 -6.33
N PRO A 85 0.30 -4.42 -7.31
CA PRO A 85 0.66 -4.17 -8.71
C PRO A 85 0.88 -2.69 -9.06
N PHE A 86 0.23 -1.73 -8.37
CA PHE A 86 0.23 -0.32 -8.78
C PHE A 86 1.01 0.62 -7.84
N GLY A 87 1.24 0.22 -6.59
CA GLY A 87 1.93 1.04 -5.59
C GLY A 87 0.97 1.97 -4.85
N ILE A 88 1.13 3.29 -4.97
CA ILE A 88 0.34 4.29 -4.23
C ILE A 88 -1.17 4.05 -4.38
N ILE A 89 -1.62 3.70 -5.57
CA ILE A 89 -3.05 3.49 -5.87
C ILE A 89 -3.64 2.36 -5.03
N ASP A 90 -2.91 1.25 -4.86
CA ASP A 90 -3.40 0.10 -4.10
C ASP A 90 -3.68 0.50 -2.64
N GLY A 91 -2.73 1.26 -2.04
CA GLY A 91 -2.90 1.78 -0.69
C GLY A 91 -4.09 2.73 -0.56
N LEU A 92 -4.23 3.68 -1.50
CA LEU A 92 -5.36 4.62 -1.52
C LEU A 92 -6.70 3.90 -1.65
N VAL A 93 -6.79 2.90 -2.52
CA VAL A 93 -8.01 2.11 -2.73
C VAL A 93 -8.39 1.34 -1.47
N LEU A 94 -7.44 0.61 -0.87
CA LEU A 94 -7.72 -0.16 0.36
C LEU A 94 -8.12 0.76 1.51
N CYS A 95 -7.39 1.85 1.74
CA CYS A 95 -7.73 2.83 2.78
C CYS A 95 -9.11 3.46 2.53
N SER A 96 -9.46 3.76 1.26
CA SER A 96 -10.78 4.28 0.90
C SER A 96 -11.90 3.28 1.18
N LEU A 97 -11.70 2.00 0.91
CA LEU A 97 -12.69 0.95 1.16
C LEU A 97 -12.87 0.69 2.66
N VAL A 98 -11.75 0.54 3.37
CA VAL A 98 -11.77 0.28 4.82
C VAL A 98 -12.38 1.46 5.56
N SER A 99 -11.99 2.71 5.23
CA SER A 99 -12.47 3.92 5.92
C SER A 99 -13.99 4.13 5.84
N LYS A 100 -14.68 3.51 4.89
CA LYS A 100 -16.15 3.55 4.79
C LYS A 100 -16.85 2.71 5.86
N LYS A 101 -16.16 1.75 6.45
CA LYS A 101 -16.71 0.79 7.43
C LYS A 101 -16.01 0.85 8.79
N ARG A 102 -14.68 1.09 8.80
CA ARG A 102 -13.83 1.10 9.98
C ARG A 102 -12.95 2.35 9.96
N HIS A 103 -12.99 3.14 11.02
CA HIS A 103 -12.18 4.35 11.17
C HIS A 103 -10.91 4.13 11.98
N ASP A 104 -10.81 2.98 12.60
CA ASP A 104 -9.72 2.49 13.46
C ASP A 104 -8.72 1.64 12.67
N PHE A 105 -8.33 2.08 11.48
CA PHE A 105 -7.35 1.36 10.68
C PHE A 105 -5.99 2.04 10.66
N LYS A 106 -4.96 1.24 10.44
CA LYS A 106 -3.60 1.67 10.12
C LYS A 106 -3.14 0.96 8.85
N ILE A 107 -2.30 1.63 8.07
CA ILE A 107 -1.64 1.02 6.90
C ILE A 107 -0.13 0.96 7.13
N ILE A 108 0.46 -0.20 6.92
CA ILE A 108 1.91 -0.38 6.96
C ILE A 108 2.46 -0.04 5.58
N THR A 109 3.27 1.02 5.51
CA THR A 109 3.80 1.53 4.25
C THR A 109 5.14 2.26 4.45
N HIS A 110 5.80 2.62 3.36
CA HIS A 110 7.06 3.37 3.40
C HIS A 110 6.86 4.74 4.05
N GLU A 111 7.80 5.14 4.91
CA GLU A 111 7.74 6.41 5.67
C GLU A 111 7.62 7.65 4.77
N VAL A 112 8.17 7.60 3.55
CA VAL A 112 8.05 8.67 2.55
C VAL A 112 6.59 9.09 2.29
N LEU A 113 5.61 8.24 2.60
CA LEU A 113 4.18 8.56 2.45
C LEU A 113 3.60 9.33 3.65
N ARG A 114 4.39 9.65 4.69
CA ARG A 114 3.99 10.47 5.85
C ARG A 114 4.05 11.97 5.54
N PHE A 115 3.53 12.41 4.42
CA PHE A 115 3.72 13.79 3.97
C PHE A 115 2.63 14.78 4.42
N THR A 116 1.59 14.31 5.09
CA THR A 116 0.52 15.18 5.60
C THR A 116 0.04 14.73 6.97
N GLU A 117 -0.39 15.67 7.81
CA GLU A 117 -0.91 15.37 9.14
C GLU A 117 -2.16 14.48 9.11
N GLU A 118 -3.02 14.66 8.08
CA GLU A 118 -4.24 13.88 7.92
C GLU A 118 -3.95 12.40 7.65
N VAL A 119 -2.86 12.12 6.93
CA VAL A 119 -2.44 10.78 6.54
C VAL A 119 -1.57 10.14 7.61
N GLU A 120 -0.71 10.94 8.28
CA GLU A 120 0.30 10.46 9.23
C GLU A 120 -0.29 9.57 10.32
N LYS A 121 -1.43 9.94 10.87
CA LYS A 121 -2.06 9.17 11.95
C LYS A 121 -2.56 7.78 11.52
N PHE A 122 -2.70 7.52 10.23
CA PHE A 122 -3.08 6.20 9.70
C PHE A 122 -1.88 5.37 9.28
N ILE A 123 -0.68 5.96 9.21
CA ILE A 123 0.51 5.28 8.71
C ILE A 123 1.30 4.67 9.86
N LEU A 124 1.66 3.40 9.69
CA LEU A 124 2.73 2.72 10.41
C LEU A 124 3.93 2.62 9.46
N PRO A 125 4.97 3.43 9.66
CA PRO A 125 6.06 3.54 8.69
C PRO A 125 6.97 2.32 8.71
N ILE A 126 7.41 1.87 7.52
CA ILE A 126 8.51 0.93 7.36
C ILE A 126 9.61 1.61 6.55
N ASP A 127 10.83 1.48 7.02
CA ASP A 127 12.04 1.85 6.31
C ASP A 127 12.73 0.59 5.77
N PHE A 128 13.04 0.58 4.47
CA PHE A 128 13.70 -0.53 3.79
C PHE A 128 15.23 -0.38 3.74
N SER A 129 15.79 0.68 4.35
CA SER A 129 17.22 0.75 4.58
C SER A 129 17.66 -0.36 5.55
N LYS A 130 18.94 -0.71 5.53
CA LYS A 130 19.48 -1.81 6.34
C LYS A 130 20.36 -1.30 7.49
N ASP A 131 20.28 -0.02 7.80
CA ASP A 131 21.00 0.56 8.91
C ASP A 131 20.35 0.23 10.26
N LYS A 132 21.07 0.51 11.34
CA LYS A 132 20.61 0.20 12.70
C LYS A 132 19.35 0.95 13.09
N ASP A 133 19.18 2.18 12.61
CA ASP A 133 18.06 3.04 12.98
C ASP A 133 16.78 2.56 12.29
N SER A 134 16.87 2.15 11.01
CA SER A 134 15.76 1.55 10.30
C SER A 134 15.30 0.22 10.92
N ILE A 135 16.25 -0.62 11.35
CA ILE A 135 15.91 -1.88 12.03
C ILE A 135 15.15 -1.60 13.33
N LYS A 136 15.61 -0.63 14.14
CA LYS A 136 14.95 -0.23 15.39
C LYS A 136 13.56 0.32 15.13
N SER A 137 13.42 1.25 14.19
CA SER A 137 12.14 1.83 13.77
C SER A 137 11.16 0.77 13.29
N ASN A 138 11.64 -0.19 12.49
CA ASN A 138 10.80 -1.30 12.01
C ASN A 138 10.33 -2.24 13.12
N ILE A 139 11.14 -2.45 14.16
CA ILE A 139 10.73 -3.23 15.34
C ILE A 139 9.61 -2.49 16.09
N GLU A 140 9.73 -1.17 16.27
CA GLU A 140 8.69 -0.34 16.88
C GLU A 140 7.40 -0.36 16.06
N THR A 141 7.48 -0.21 14.75
CA THR A 141 6.33 -0.31 13.85
C THR A 141 5.62 -1.66 13.99
N LYS A 142 6.37 -2.74 14.08
CA LYS A 142 5.81 -4.09 14.29
C LYS A 142 5.08 -4.19 15.63
N ARG A 143 5.64 -3.63 16.69
CA ARG A 143 5.01 -3.57 18.02
C ARG A 143 3.73 -2.78 17.96
N TYR A 144 3.75 -1.56 17.41
CA TYR A 144 2.55 -0.73 17.27
C TYR A 144 1.44 -1.40 16.43
N ALA A 145 1.80 -2.12 15.37
CA ALA A 145 0.84 -2.87 14.58
C ALA A 145 0.16 -3.99 15.41
N LEU A 146 0.96 -4.70 16.21
CA LEU A 146 0.45 -5.76 17.09
C LEU A 146 -0.43 -5.18 18.22
N ASP A 147 0.03 -4.12 18.87
CA ASP A 147 -0.71 -3.43 19.93
C ASP A 147 -2.05 -2.89 19.39
N HIS A 148 -2.06 -2.35 18.16
CA HIS A 148 -3.27 -1.86 17.51
C HIS A 148 -4.30 -2.98 17.25
N LEU A 149 -3.84 -4.17 16.89
CA LEU A 149 -4.72 -5.33 16.71
C LEU A 149 -5.23 -5.89 18.05
N ILE A 150 -4.37 -5.99 19.07
CA ILE A 150 -4.71 -6.66 20.34
C ILE A 150 -5.55 -5.74 21.24
N TYR A 151 -5.10 -4.51 21.46
CA TYR A 151 -5.70 -3.62 22.47
C TYR A 151 -6.79 -2.73 21.89
N ASN A 152 -6.68 -2.34 20.61
CA ASN A 152 -7.67 -1.49 19.97
C ASN A 152 -8.65 -2.30 19.11
N GLU A 153 -8.45 -3.61 18.96
CA GLU A 153 -9.22 -4.48 18.05
C GLU A 153 -9.31 -3.89 16.64
N GLY A 154 -8.28 -3.13 16.23
CA GLY A 154 -8.27 -2.31 15.03
C GLY A 154 -8.01 -3.10 13.75
N VAL A 155 -7.91 -2.36 12.65
CA VAL A 155 -7.60 -2.92 11.32
C VAL A 155 -6.18 -2.57 10.92
N ILE A 156 -5.43 -3.55 10.42
CA ILE A 156 -4.13 -3.35 9.77
C ILE A 156 -4.26 -3.66 8.28
N ILE A 157 -3.84 -2.71 7.44
CA ILE A 157 -3.70 -2.89 5.99
C ILE A 157 -2.23 -3.18 5.69
N LEU A 158 -1.96 -4.26 4.97
CA LEU A 158 -0.61 -4.73 4.70
C LEU A 158 -0.47 -5.25 3.27
N PHE A 159 0.61 -4.88 2.61
CA PHE A 159 1.11 -5.51 1.38
C PHE A 159 2.28 -6.43 1.74
N PRO A 160 2.07 -7.75 1.89
CA PRO A 160 3.04 -8.62 2.55
C PRO A 160 4.36 -8.79 1.80
N ALA A 161 4.41 -8.50 0.50
CA ALA A 161 5.63 -8.50 -0.28
C ALA A 161 6.55 -7.30 0.04
N GLY A 162 6.02 -6.23 0.65
CA GLY A 162 6.76 -5.00 0.98
C GLY A 162 7.25 -4.22 -0.25
N SER A 163 6.92 -4.66 -1.45
CA SER A 163 7.32 -4.00 -2.70
C SER A 163 6.28 -4.22 -3.80
N VAL A 164 6.23 -3.27 -4.74
CA VAL A 164 5.37 -3.38 -5.92
C VAL A 164 5.86 -4.49 -6.83
N ALA A 165 4.93 -5.26 -7.41
CA ALA A 165 5.22 -6.33 -8.36
C ALA A 165 5.97 -5.80 -9.59
N VAL A 166 7.03 -6.50 -10.00
CA VAL A 166 7.92 -6.09 -11.09
C VAL A 166 8.02 -7.19 -12.15
N ALA A 167 7.89 -6.80 -13.41
CA ALA A 167 8.14 -7.71 -14.53
C ALA A 167 9.66 -7.91 -14.74
N PRO A 168 10.17 -9.14 -14.72
CA PRO A 168 11.59 -9.41 -14.90
C PRO A 168 12.08 -9.11 -16.33
N LYS A 169 11.17 -9.15 -17.31
CA LYS A 169 11.43 -8.83 -18.72
C LYS A 169 10.36 -7.89 -19.25
N MET A 170 10.64 -7.15 -20.31
CA MET A 170 9.79 -6.08 -20.85
C MET A 170 8.36 -6.53 -21.16
N ASN A 171 8.15 -7.74 -21.65
CA ASN A 171 6.84 -8.27 -22.03
C ASN A 171 6.33 -9.39 -21.11
N SER A 172 6.99 -9.62 -19.96
CA SER A 172 6.53 -10.64 -19.01
C SER A 172 5.48 -10.07 -18.05
N GLU A 173 4.72 -10.98 -17.42
CA GLU A 173 3.84 -10.59 -16.33
C GLU A 173 4.66 -10.19 -15.09
N PRO A 174 4.20 -9.19 -14.33
CA PRO A 174 4.81 -8.83 -13.07
C PRO A 174 4.74 -9.98 -12.08
N ILE A 175 5.85 -10.19 -11.37
CA ILE A 175 5.93 -11.20 -10.33
C ILE A 175 5.80 -10.50 -8.98
N GLU A 176 4.85 -10.96 -8.19
CA GLU A 176 4.70 -10.55 -6.80
C GLU A 176 5.90 -11.03 -5.98
N GLY A 177 6.45 -10.13 -5.18
CA GLY A 177 7.60 -10.45 -4.33
C GLY A 177 7.32 -11.60 -3.35
N VAL A 178 8.38 -12.01 -2.65
CA VAL A 178 8.25 -12.96 -1.54
C VAL A 178 7.48 -12.30 -0.40
N TRP A 179 6.43 -12.95 0.07
CA TRP A 179 5.69 -12.47 1.22
C TRP A 179 6.45 -12.74 2.52
N HIS A 180 6.53 -11.76 3.38
CA HIS A 180 7.34 -11.82 4.59
C HIS A 180 6.62 -12.49 5.76
N ASN A 181 7.36 -13.24 6.57
CA ASN A 181 6.86 -13.92 7.79
C ASN A 181 6.28 -12.95 8.84
N PHE A 182 6.45 -11.66 8.67
CA PHE A 182 5.83 -10.65 9.52
C PHE A 182 4.30 -10.77 9.53
N LEU A 183 3.66 -11.03 8.36
CA LEU A 183 2.23 -11.32 8.29
C LEU A 183 1.81 -12.45 9.23
N ALA A 184 2.51 -13.60 9.15
CA ALA A 184 2.20 -14.73 10.03
C ALA A 184 2.43 -14.40 11.51
N SER A 185 3.42 -13.57 11.83
CA SER A 185 3.64 -13.12 13.21
C SER A 185 2.46 -12.29 13.72
N LEU A 186 1.92 -11.37 12.92
CA LEU A 186 0.71 -10.61 13.27
C LEU A 186 -0.48 -11.56 13.49
N VAL A 187 -0.73 -12.47 12.54
CA VAL A 187 -1.85 -13.43 12.60
C VAL A 187 -1.80 -14.28 13.86
N LEU A 188 -0.64 -14.88 14.15
CA LEU A 188 -0.49 -15.78 15.29
C LEU A 188 -0.59 -15.08 16.65
N SER A 189 -0.09 -13.84 16.74
CA SER A 189 0.01 -13.13 18.02
C SER A 189 -1.22 -12.27 18.33
N SER A 190 -1.97 -11.78 17.33
CA SER A 190 -3.07 -10.86 17.58
C SER A 190 -4.45 -11.52 17.64
N GLY A 191 -4.60 -12.73 17.14
CA GLY A 191 -5.95 -13.31 16.95
C GLY A 191 -6.75 -12.72 15.82
N ALA A 192 -6.16 -11.84 15.00
CA ALA A 192 -6.85 -11.16 13.90
C ALA A 192 -7.26 -12.13 12.79
N ASP A 193 -8.48 -11.95 12.29
CA ASP A 193 -8.94 -12.55 11.04
C ASP A 193 -8.26 -11.86 9.85
N VAL A 194 -8.17 -12.53 8.70
CA VAL A 194 -7.49 -11.99 7.52
C VAL A 194 -8.45 -11.86 6.35
N LEU A 195 -8.49 -10.67 5.74
CA LEU A 195 -9.28 -10.40 4.53
C LEU A 195 -8.34 -10.25 3.33
N PRO A 196 -8.31 -11.24 2.41
CA PRO A 196 -7.50 -11.16 1.21
C PRO A 196 -8.20 -10.36 0.10
N ILE A 197 -7.44 -9.47 -0.55
CA ILE A 197 -7.88 -8.65 -1.69
C ILE A 197 -6.89 -8.85 -2.84
N TYR A 198 -7.39 -8.98 -4.06
CA TYR A 198 -6.56 -9.03 -5.25
C TYR A 198 -6.81 -7.82 -6.14
N PHE A 199 -5.76 -7.12 -6.53
CA PHE A 199 -5.77 -6.07 -7.54
C PHE A 199 -5.43 -6.65 -8.90
N GLU A 200 -6.31 -6.45 -9.88
CA GLU A 200 -6.07 -6.87 -11.26
C GLU A 200 -5.34 -5.79 -12.04
N GLY A 201 -4.25 -6.18 -12.70
CA GLY A 201 -3.51 -5.33 -13.61
C GLY A 201 -2.04 -5.18 -13.27
N LYS A 202 -1.40 -4.25 -13.97
CA LYS A 202 0.03 -3.97 -13.84
C LYS A 202 0.37 -2.54 -14.17
N ASN A 203 1.53 -2.09 -13.74
CA ASN A 203 2.13 -0.82 -14.14
C ASN A 203 2.63 -0.88 -15.59
N GLY A 204 2.94 0.29 -16.15
CA GLY A 204 3.47 0.40 -17.50
C GLY A 204 4.89 -0.17 -17.63
N TRP A 205 5.31 -0.50 -18.85
CA TRP A 205 6.62 -1.08 -19.14
C TRP A 205 7.80 -0.22 -18.65
N LEU A 206 7.66 1.10 -18.70
CA LEU A 206 8.68 2.04 -18.19
C LEU A 206 8.93 1.85 -16.69
N PHE A 207 7.87 1.64 -15.90
CA PHE A 207 8.00 1.33 -14.48
C PHE A 207 8.82 0.06 -14.27
N HIS A 208 8.50 -0.99 -15.00
CA HIS A 208 9.21 -2.28 -14.88
C HIS A 208 10.66 -2.16 -15.32
N LEU A 209 10.95 -1.41 -16.37
CA LEU A 209 12.30 -1.13 -16.82
C LEU A 209 13.14 -0.41 -15.74
N PHE A 210 12.57 0.66 -15.14
CA PHE A 210 13.25 1.38 -14.06
C PHE A 210 13.40 0.53 -12.80
N ALA A 211 12.38 -0.21 -12.43
CA ALA A 211 12.40 -1.06 -11.24
C ALA A 211 13.36 -2.25 -11.35
N SER A 212 13.57 -2.80 -12.56
CA SER A 212 14.44 -3.97 -12.80
C SER A 212 15.89 -3.60 -13.06
N LYS A 213 16.17 -2.52 -13.79
CA LYS A 213 17.52 -2.15 -14.23
C LYS A 213 18.23 -1.16 -13.32
N PHE A 214 17.49 -0.27 -12.67
CA PHE A 214 18.07 0.76 -11.83
C PHE A 214 17.93 0.41 -10.35
N LYS A 215 19.07 0.21 -9.67
CA LYS A 215 19.14 0.00 -8.22
C LYS A 215 18.76 1.25 -7.41
N SER A 216 18.52 2.38 -8.07
CA SER A 216 18.18 3.64 -7.41
C SER A 216 16.73 3.63 -6.90
N GLN A 217 16.56 3.60 -5.60
CA GLN A 217 15.25 3.71 -4.93
C GLN A 217 14.51 4.98 -5.37
N THR A 218 15.23 6.09 -5.53
CA THR A 218 14.65 7.38 -5.92
C THR A 218 14.01 7.36 -7.30
N LEU A 219 14.66 6.73 -8.28
CA LEU A 219 14.10 6.57 -9.64
C LEU A 219 12.86 5.68 -9.60
N LYS A 220 12.89 4.63 -8.79
CA LYS A 220 11.74 3.75 -8.56
C LYS A 220 10.56 4.52 -7.96
N TYR A 221 10.78 5.33 -6.92
CA TYR A 221 9.71 6.14 -6.30
C TYR A 221 9.15 7.21 -7.23
N SER A 222 9.99 7.87 -8.02
CA SER A 222 9.53 8.85 -9.02
C SER A 222 8.62 8.21 -10.08
N SER A 223 8.88 6.94 -10.43
CA SER A 223 8.03 6.20 -11.38
C SER A 223 6.65 5.87 -10.81
N TYR A 224 6.49 5.75 -9.48
CA TYR A 224 5.19 5.55 -8.86
C TYR A 224 4.23 6.74 -9.09
N LEU A 225 4.73 7.98 -9.03
CA LEU A 225 3.92 9.16 -9.33
C LEU A 225 3.44 9.17 -10.78
N HIS A 226 4.32 8.77 -11.71
CA HIS A 226 3.96 8.65 -13.12
C HIS A 226 2.84 7.62 -13.34
N GLU A 227 2.98 6.42 -12.77
CA GLU A 227 1.96 5.37 -12.87
C GLU A 227 0.66 5.79 -12.16
N THR A 228 0.75 6.47 -11.01
CA THR A 228 -0.40 7.05 -10.33
C THR A 228 -1.17 8.01 -11.24
N LYS A 229 -0.46 8.92 -11.94
CA LYS A 229 -1.09 9.83 -12.92
C LYS A 229 -1.81 9.09 -14.05
N LYS A 230 -1.20 8.01 -14.57
CA LYS A 230 -1.82 7.20 -15.63
C LYS A 230 -3.11 6.50 -15.20
N LYS A 231 -3.25 6.21 -13.90
CA LYS A 231 -4.45 5.59 -13.32
C LYS A 231 -5.56 6.59 -13.00
N MET A 232 -5.27 7.89 -12.99
CA MET A 232 -6.32 8.91 -12.82
C MET A 232 -7.37 8.81 -13.93
N GLY A 233 -8.64 8.87 -13.54
CA GLY A 233 -9.78 8.73 -14.45
C GLY A 233 -10.01 7.30 -14.94
N LYS A 234 -9.28 6.31 -14.41
CA LYS A 234 -9.40 4.90 -14.81
C LYS A 234 -10.18 4.08 -13.79
N GLU A 235 -10.61 2.92 -14.25
CA GLU A 235 -11.18 1.89 -13.41
C GLU A 235 -10.07 1.00 -12.83
N ILE A 236 -10.20 0.68 -11.54
CA ILE A 236 -9.33 -0.25 -10.83
C ILE A 236 -10.18 -1.43 -10.42
N ASN A 237 -9.89 -2.58 -11.02
CA ASN A 237 -10.56 -3.83 -10.72
C ASN A 237 -9.94 -4.49 -9.49
N ILE A 238 -10.79 -4.91 -8.57
CA ILE A 238 -10.39 -5.67 -7.39
C ILE A 238 -11.29 -6.88 -7.23
N PHE A 239 -10.75 -7.91 -6.59
CA PHE A 239 -11.49 -9.09 -6.16
C PHE A 239 -11.36 -9.24 -4.65
N CYS A 240 -12.47 -9.42 -3.98
CA CYS A 240 -12.53 -9.62 -2.54
C CYS A 240 -12.69 -11.12 -2.24
N GLY A 241 -11.88 -11.63 -1.32
CA GLY A 241 -12.02 -13.00 -0.85
C GLY A 241 -12.87 -13.10 0.42
N ASP A 242 -13.11 -14.34 0.83
CA ASP A 242 -13.70 -14.63 2.13
C ASP A 242 -12.72 -14.31 3.25
N ILE A 243 -13.26 -14.05 4.43
CA ILE A 243 -12.47 -13.82 5.63
C ILE A 243 -11.89 -15.14 6.12
N GLU A 244 -10.58 -15.23 6.09
CA GLU A 244 -9.82 -16.35 6.65
C GLU A 244 -9.76 -16.22 8.18
N LYS A 245 -10.43 -17.13 8.87
CA LYS A 245 -10.54 -17.08 10.33
C LYS A 245 -9.23 -17.41 11.01
N ASN A 246 -8.84 -16.60 11.98
CA ASN A 246 -7.61 -16.80 12.75
C ASN A 246 -7.48 -18.21 13.32
N LYS A 247 -8.57 -18.77 13.87
CA LYS A 247 -8.58 -20.12 14.43
C LYS A 247 -8.17 -21.20 13.42
N GLU A 248 -8.53 -21.00 12.12
CA GLU A 248 -8.16 -21.94 11.05
C GLU A 248 -6.70 -21.75 10.63
N LEU A 249 -6.26 -20.47 10.55
CA LEU A 249 -4.87 -20.14 10.23
C LEU A 249 -3.89 -20.66 11.28
N LYS A 250 -4.26 -20.64 12.57
CA LYS A 250 -3.44 -21.21 13.65
C LYS A 250 -3.22 -22.72 13.53
N LYS A 251 -4.12 -23.46 12.88
CA LYS A 251 -3.95 -24.89 12.63
C LYS A 251 -2.76 -25.20 11.72
N LEU A 252 -2.36 -24.25 10.87
CA LEU A 252 -1.21 -24.40 9.97
C LEU A 252 0.14 -24.38 10.69
N LYS A 253 0.19 -23.96 11.95
CA LYS A 253 1.33 -23.96 12.89
C LYS A 253 2.56 -23.16 12.42
N GLU A 254 3.07 -23.44 11.23
CA GLU A 254 4.30 -22.84 10.72
C GLU A 254 4.04 -21.48 10.04
N ARG A 255 4.88 -20.48 10.37
CA ARG A 255 4.77 -19.13 9.79
C ARG A 255 4.82 -19.13 8.27
N LYS A 256 5.73 -19.92 7.70
CA LYS A 256 5.87 -20.01 6.25
C LYS A 256 4.62 -20.59 5.60
N THR A 257 4.07 -21.65 6.16
CA THR A 257 2.84 -22.29 5.68
C THR A 257 1.65 -21.32 5.71
N ILE A 258 1.51 -20.53 6.77
CA ILE A 258 0.48 -19.49 6.87
C ILE A 258 0.63 -18.44 5.76
N VAL A 259 1.85 -17.95 5.54
CA VAL A 259 2.14 -16.93 4.52
C VAL A 259 1.87 -17.49 3.13
N ASP A 260 2.35 -18.69 2.82
CA ASP A 260 2.16 -19.34 1.52
C ASP A 260 0.67 -19.61 1.24
N TYR A 261 -0.08 -20.06 2.25
CA TYR A 261 -1.52 -20.25 2.18
C TYR A 261 -2.25 -18.93 1.87
N LEU A 262 -1.99 -17.86 2.62
CA LEU A 262 -2.62 -16.56 2.44
C LEU A 262 -2.26 -15.94 1.09
N LYS A 263 -1.00 -16.11 0.63
CA LYS A 263 -0.59 -15.71 -0.70
C LYS A 263 -1.36 -16.46 -1.78
N MET A 264 -1.43 -17.78 -1.67
CA MET A 264 -2.20 -18.62 -2.60
C MET A 264 -3.66 -18.17 -2.66
N LYS A 265 -4.33 -18.02 -1.52
CA LYS A 265 -5.72 -17.55 -1.43
C LYS A 265 -5.91 -16.21 -2.12
N THR A 266 -5.03 -15.24 -1.86
CA THR A 266 -5.08 -13.92 -2.50
C THR A 266 -4.92 -14.01 -4.01
N MET A 267 -3.95 -14.78 -4.50
CA MET A 267 -3.67 -14.88 -5.94
C MET A 267 -4.72 -15.69 -6.71
N GLN A 268 -5.43 -16.61 -6.05
CA GLN A 268 -6.53 -17.38 -6.65
C GLN A 268 -7.76 -16.52 -6.95
N LEU A 269 -7.96 -15.39 -6.23
CA LEU A 269 -9.08 -14.47 -6.48
C LEU A 269 -9.10 -13.92 -7.91
N ARG A 270 -7.97 -13.92 -8.62
CA ARG A 270 -7.91 -13.54 -10.03
C ARG A 270 -8.77 -14.45 -10.93
N LYS A 271 -9.06 -15.66 -10.49
CA LYS A 271 -9.74 -16.69 -11.31
C LYS A 271 -11.20 -16.87 -10.93
N SER A 272 -11.66 -16.20 -9.87
CA SER A 272 -13.04 -16.16 -9.40
C SER A 272 -13.76 -14.94 -9.98
#